data_cbc417eddf8a185356fcaf675dc67aeb
#
_entry.id   cbc417eddf8a185356fcaf675dc67aeb
#
_cell.length_a   1.000
_cell.length_b   1.000
_cell.length_c   1.000
_cell.angle_alpha   90.00
_cell.angle_beta   90.00
_cell.angle_gamma   90.00
#
_symmetry.space_group_name_H-M   'P 1'
#
loop_
_entity.id
_entity.type
_entity.pdbx_description
1 polymer ?
#
loop_
_entity_poly.entity_id
_entity_poly.type
_entity_poly.pdbx_seq_one_letter_code
_entity_poly.pdbx_strand_id
1 'polypeptide(L)'
;MSICPHIQQVFQNEKSKDGVLKTCNAARYILNHSVPKEKFLNTMKCGTCHEINSGATFMCLQCGFCGCWNHSHFLSHSKQIGHIFGINSNNGLLFCFKCEDYIGNIDLINDAILAKYWDDVCTKTMVPSMERRDGLSGLINMGSTCFMSSILQCLIHNPYFIRHSMSQIHSNNCKVRSPDKCFSCALDKIVHELYGALNTKQASSSSTSTNRQTGFIYLLTCAWKINQNLAGYSQQDAHEFWQFIINLIHQSYVLDLPNAKEVSRANNKQCECIVHTVFEGSLESSIVCPGCQNNSKTTIDPFLDLSLDIKDKKKLYECLDSFHKKEQLKDFNYHCGECNSIQDAIKQLGIHKLPSVLVLQLKRFEHLLNGSNRKLDDFIEFPTYLNMKNYCSTKEKDKHSENGKVPDIIYELIGIVSHKGTVNEGHYIAFCKISGGQWFKFNDSMVSSISQEEVLKEQAYLLFYTIRQVN
;
A
#
# COMPACT_ATOMS: atom_id res chain seq x y z
N MET A 1 -11.57 24.05 7.87
CA MET A 1 -12.48 23.28 6.99
C MET A 1 -13.90 23.66 7.35
N SER A 2 -14.75 23.94 6.37
CA SER A 2 -16.15 24.25 6.61
C SER A 2 -16.87 22.98 7.09
N ILE A 3 -17.60 23.08 8.16
CA ILE A 3 -18.44 22.00 8.67
C ILE A 3 -19.51 21.73 7.61
N CYS A 4 -19.77 20.45 7.31
CA CYS A 4 -20.77 20.06 6.32
C CYS A 4 -22.15 20.67 6.66
N PRO A 5 -22.72 21.56 5.83
CA PRO A 5 -23.98 22.24 6.15
C PRO A 5 -25.17 21.28 6.19
N HIS A 6 -25.10 20.17 5.47
CA HIS A 6 -26.17 19.18 5.43
C HIS A 6 -26.30 18.40 6.75
N ILE A 7 -25.18 18.07 7.41
CA ILE A 7 -25.25 17.40 8.71
C ILE A 7 -25.67 18.36 9.81
N GLN A 8 -25.26 19.63 9.72
CA GLN A 8 -25.73 20.66 10.66
C GLN A 8 -27.25 20.82 10.61
N GLN A 9 -27.84 20.78 9.41
CA GLN A 9 -29.30 20.82 9.26
C GLN A 9 -29.99 19.62 9.92
N VAL A 10 -29.40 18.42 9.80
CA VAL A 10 -29.93 17.23 10.46
C VAL A 10 -29.84 17.35 11.99
N PHE A 11 -28.79 17.99 12.49
CA PHE A 11 -28.55 18.17 13.93
C PHE A 11 -29.42 19.25 14.60
N GLN A 12 -30.11 20.05 13.82
CA GLN A 12 -31.12 20.97 14.37
C GLN A 12 -32.31 20.21 14.96
N ASN A 13 -32.52 18.95 14.59
CA ASN A 13 -33.57 18.11 15.14
C ASN A 13 -32.96 17.04 16.05
N GLU A 14 -33.24 17.11 17.33
CA GLU A 14 -32.72 16.21 18.36
C GLU A 14 -32.96 14.73 18.07
N LYS A 15 -34.17 14.35 17.58
CA LYS A 15 -34.48 12.96 17.22
C LYS A 15 -33.63 12.47 16.04
N SER A 16 -33.44 13.32 15.05
CA SER A 16 -32.60 12.98 13.87
C SER A 16 -31.13 12.88 14.27
N LYS A 17 -30.66 13.76 15.14
CA LYS A 17 -29.32 13.73 15.71
C LYS A 17 -29.09 12.42 16.47
N ASP A 18 -29.97 12.05 17.39
CA ASP A 18 -29.89 10.80 18.15
C ASP A 18 -29.92 9.56 17.25
N GLY A 19 -30.76 9.56 16.21
CA GLY A 19 -30.82 8.49 15.21
C GLY A 19 -29.51 8.31 14.45
N VAL A 20 -28.91 9.40 13.98
CA VAL A 20 -27.60 9.38 13.30
C VAL A 20 -26.50 8.87 14.23
N LEU A 21 -26.46 9.36 15.47
CA LEU A 21 -25.51 8.94 16.48
C LEU A 21 -25.58 7.44 16.76
N LYS A 22 -26.77 6.91 17.00
CA LYS A 22 -27.00 5.49 17.27
C LYS A 22 -26.57 4.61 16.10
N THR A 23 -26.92 5.03 14.87
CA THR A 23 -26.55 4.25 13.66
C THR A 23 -25.06 4.31 13.37
N CYS A 24 -24.43 5.48 13.55
CA CYS A 24 -22.97 5.61 13.44
C CYS A 24 -22.26 4.69 14.46
N ASN A 25 -22.74 4.66 15.69
CA ASN A 25 -22.14 3.85 16.75
C ASN A 25 -22.30 2.35 16.48
N ALA A 26 -23.49 1.93 16.05
CA ALA A 26 -23.73 0.54 15.67
C ALA A 26 -22.84 0.09 14.52
N ALA A 27 -22.73 0.92 13.47
CA ALA A 27 -21.87 0.62 12.34
C ALA A 27 -20.39 0.53 12.71
N ARG A 28 -19.89 1.47 13.52
CA ARG A 28 -18.51 1.43 14.03
C ARG A 28 -18.27 0.24 14.94
N TYR A 29 -19.22 -0.12 15.77
CA TYR A 29 -19.13 -1.33 16.58
C TYR A 29 -18.94 -2.57 15.70
N ILE A 30 -19.75 -2.73 14.65
CA ILE A 30 -19.63 -3.84 13.71
C ILE A 30 -18.26 -3.83 13.00
N LEU A 31 -17.75 -2.64 12.61
CA LEU A 31 -16.46 -2.49 11.95
C LEU A 31 -15.26 -2.84 12.84
N ASN A 32 -15.36 -2.55 14.14
CA ASN A 32 -14.23 -2.67 15.07
C ASN A 32 -14.22 -3.96 15.89
N HIS A 33 -15.35 -4.64 16.01
CA HIS A 33 -15.40 -5.90 16.72
C HIS A 33 -15.16 -7.04 15.74
N SER A 34 -14.35 -8.01 16.17
CA SER A 34 -14.02 -9.23 15.44
C SER A 34 -15.24 -10.16 15.28
N VAL A 35 -16.18 -9.71 14.48
CA VAL A 35 -17.20 -10.58 13.91
C VAL A 35 -16.46 -11.55 12.97
N PRO A 36 -16.80 -12.85 12.90
CA PRO A 36 -16.20 -13.75 11.93
C PRO A 36 -16.16 -13.09 10.54
N LYS A 37 -15.00 -13.16 9.88
CA LYS A 37 -14.72 -12.44 8.62
C LYS A 37 -15.84 -12.60 7.58
N GLU A 38 -16.47 -13.77 7.52
CA GLU A 38 -17.61 -14.06 6.65
C GLU A 38 -18.86 -13.24 6.98
N LYS A 39 -19.20 -13.09 8.26
CA LYS A 39 -20.34 -12.26 8.68
C LYS A 39 -20.10 -10.78 8.36
N PHE A 40 -18.90 -10.29 8.60
CA PHE A 40 -18.50 -8.93 8.27
C PHE A 40 -18.62 -8.68 6.76
N LEU A 41 -18.03 -9.54 5.94
CA LEU A 41 -18.05 -9.44 4.49
C LEU A 41 -19.48 -9.48 3.93
N ASN A 42 -20.33 -10.36 4.47
CA ASN A 42 -21.73 -10.45 4.05
C ASN A 42 -22.55 -9.20 4.42
N THR A 43 -22.25 -8.58 5.57
CA THR A 43 -22.94 -7.36 6.03
C THR A 43 -22.57 -6.12 5.19
N MET A 44 -21.34 -6.09 4.67
CA MET A 44 -20.82 -4.97 3.88
C MET A 44 -20.87 -5.22 2.37
N LYS A 45 -21.56 -6.25 1.95
CA LYS A 45 -21.79 -6.58 0.53
C LYS A 45 -22.65 -5.50 -0.12
N CYS A 46 -22.28 -5.10 -1.35
CA CYS A 46 -23.10 -4.17 -2.11
C CYS A 46 -24.48 -4.78 -2.41
N GLY A 47 -25.55 -4.08 -2.05
CA GLY A 47 -26.92 -4.53 -2.26
C GLY A 47 -27.34 -4.61 -3.74
N THR A 48 -26.59 -3.96 -4.64
CA THR A 48 -26.90 -3.92 -6.07
C THR A 48 -26.09 -4.94 -6.88
N CYS A 49 -24.76 -4.90 -6.79
CA CYS A 49 -23.91 -5.80 -7.58
C CYS A 49 -23.49 -7.06 -6.81
N HIS A 50 -23.82 -7.14 -5.55
CA HIS A 50 -23.47 -8.26 -4.65
C HIS A 50 -21.97 -8.53 -4.52
N GLU A 51 -21.12 -7.66 -5.02
CA GLU A 51 -19.68 -7.77 -4.88
C GLU A 51 -19.22 -7.29 -3.50
N ILE A 52 -18.25 -8.03 -2.97
CA ILE A 52 -17.46 -7.65 -1.81
C ILE A 52 -16.23 -6.94 -2.38
N ASN A 53 -16.35 -5.66 -2.65
CA ASN A 53 -15.26 -4.91 -3.25
C ASN A 53 -14.17 -4.57 -2.22
N SER A 54 -12.91 -4.71 -2.63
CA SER A 54 -11.74 -4.13 -1.96
C SER A 54 -11.77 -2.58 -1.93
N GLY A 55 -12.63 -1.97 -2.77
CA GLY A 55 -12.99 -0.56 -2.71
C GLY A 55 -13.98 -0.28 -1.58
N ALA A 56 -14.15 0.99 -1.23
CA ALA A 56 -15.07 1.39 -0.19
C ALA A 56 -16.51 1.01 -0.54
N THR A 57 -17.16 0.32 0.39
CA THR A 57 -18.61 0.19 0.44
C THR A 57 -19.12 1.18 1.47
N PHE A 58 -20.22 1.87 1.19
CA PHE A 58 -20.85 2.79 2.12
C PHE A 58 -22.17 2.22 2.62
N MET A 59 -22.34 2.24 3.92
CA MET A 59 -23.62 1.89 4.54
C MET A 59 -24.42 3.16 4.78
N CYS A 60 -25.64 3.22 4.24
CA CYS A 60 -26.55 4.35 4.42
C CYS A 60 -27.01 4.46 5.88
N LEU A 61 -26.86 5.65 6.47
CA LEU A 61 -27.32 5.93 7.83
C LEU A 61 -28.83 5.94 7.99
N GLN A 62 -29.56 6.14 6.92
CA GLN A 62 -31.01 6.35 6.96
C GLN A 62 -31.79 5.05 6.72
N CYS A 63 -31.23 4.08 5.96
CA CYS A 63 -31.94 2.84 5.64
C CYS A 63 -31.09 1.58 5.71
N GLY A 64 -29.78 1.69 6.01
CA GLY A 64 -28.88 0.55 6.09
C GLY A 64 -28.47 -0.06 4.74
N PHE A 65 -28.90 0.52 3.59
CA PHE A 65 -28.46 0.05 2.27
C PHE A 65 -26.94 0.16 2.16
N CYS A 66 -26.29 -0.90 1.68
CA CYS A 66 -24.87 -0.90 1.38
C CYS A 66 -24.64 -0.78 -0.13
N GLY A 67 -23.91 0.25 -0.55
CA GLY A 67 -23.58 0.49 -1.95
C GLY A 67 -22.08 0.68 -2.17
N CYS A 68 -21.52 0.09 -3.21
CA CYS A 68 -20.10 0.23 -3.53
C CYS A 68 -19.81 1.58 -4.20
N TRP A 69 -18.60 2.09 -3.95
CA TRP A 69 -18.09 3.31 -4.57
C TRP A 69 -17.76 3.08 -6.05
N ASN A 70 -17.07 1.99 -6.38
CA ASN A 70 -16.52 1.75 -7.72
C ASN A 70 -17.57 1.75 -8.84
N HIS A 71 -18.77 1.21 -8.58
CA HIS A 71 -19.86 1.22 -9.54
C HIS A 71 -20.90 2.30 -9.24
N SER A 72 -20.56 3.25 -8.36
CA SER A 72 -21.42 4.37 -7.98
C SER A 72 -22.80 3.96 -7.45
N HIS A 73 -22.95 2.74 -6.89
CA HIS A 73 -24.24 2.24 -6.44
C HIS A 73 -24.78 3.03 -5.25
N PHE A 74 -23.91 3.46 -4.32
CA PHE A 74 -24.35 4.36 -3.26
C PHE A 74 -24.70 5.76 -3.78
N LEU A 75 -23.96 6.28 -4.73
CA LEU A 75 -24.26 7.57 -5.37
C LEU A 75 -25.62 7.53 -6.07
N SER A 76 -25.93 6.43 -6.76
CA SER A 76 -27.25 6.20 -7.39
C SER A 76 -28.35 6.16 -6.35
N HIS A 77 -28.16 5.42 -5.25
CA HIS A 77 -29.07 5.38 -4.11
C HIS A 77 -29.29 6.77 -3.51
N SER A 78 -28.22 7.54 -3.30
CA SER A 78 -28.29 8.91 -2.79
C SER A 78 -29.11 9.83 -3.70
N LYS A 79 -28.92 9.73 -5.03
CA LYS A 79 -29.65 10.54 -6.01
C LYS A 79 -31.13 10.17 -6.15
N GLN A 80 -31.44 8.87 -6.09
CA GLN A 80 -32.79 8.37 -6.28
C GLN A 80 -33.71 8.54 -5.06
N ILE A 81 -33.15 8.33 -3.86
CA ILE A 81 -33.94 8.28 -2.62
C ILE A 81 -33.67 9.52 -1.74
N GLY A 82 -32.62 10.29 -2.03
CA GLY A 82 -32.25 11.48 -1.27
C GLY A 82 -31.51 11.18 0.05
N HIS A 83 -31.02 9.97 0.22
CA HIS A 83 -30.24 9.57 1.39
C HIS A 83 -28.76 9.90 1.15
N ILE A 84 -28.29 10.99 1.74
CA ILE A 84 -27.01 11.60 1.40
C ILE A 84 -25.85 11.25 2.34
N PHE A 85 -26.08 10.48 3.40
CA PHE A 85 -25.04 10.13 4.37
C PHE A 85 -24.75 8.64 4.36
N GLY A 86 -23.47 8.30 4.22
CA GLY A 86 -22.98 6.92 4.29
C GLY A 86 -21.77 6.78 5.18
N ILE A 87 -21.67 5.64 5.89
CA ILE A 87 -20.46 5.25 6.62
C ILE A 87 -19.61 4.38 5.72
N ASN A 88 -18.34 4.76 5.58
CA ASN A 88 -17.37 4.00 4.83
C ASN A 88 -16.98 2.71 5.59
N SER A 89 -17.07 1.57 4.92
CA SER A 89 -16.77 0.26 5.48
C SER A 89 -15.31 0.05 5.88
N ASN A 90 -14.39 0.78 5.25
CA ASN A 90 -12.95 0.58 5.47
C ASN A 90 -12.43 1.37 6.66
N ASN A 91 -12.97 2.57 6.90
CA ASN A 91 -12.45 3.48 7.92
C ASN A 91 -13.49 3.93 8.96
N GLY A 92 -14.78 3.56 8.80
CA GLY A 92 -15.85 3.95 9.71
C GLY A 92 -16.17 5.45 9.70
N LEU A 93 -15.67 6.20 8.71
CA LEU A 93 -15.91 7.64 8.60
C LEU A 93 -17.22 7.94 7.89
N LEU A 94 -17.87 8.99 8.35
CA LEU A 94 -19.13 9.48 7.77
C LEU A 94 -18.84 10.32 6.53
N PHE A 95 -19.53 10.04 5.43
CA PHE A 95 -19.41 10.74 4.15
C PHE A 95 -20.73 11.40 3.76
N CYS A 96 -20.65 12.61 3.24
CA CYS A 96 -21.78 13.34 2.67
C CYS A 96 -21.72 13.29 1.15
N PHE A 97 -22.63 12.57 0.50
CA PHE A 97 -22.68 12.42 -0.95
C PHE A 97 -23.10 13.69 -1.70
N LYS A 98 -23.64 14.68 -0.98
CA LYS A 98 -23.99 15.98 -1.56
C LYS A 98 -22.84 16.98 -1.51
N CYS A 99 -21.97 16.89 -0.48
CA CYS A 99 -20.72 17.65 -0.43
C CYS A 99 -19.58 16.93 -1.17
N GLU A 100 -19.78 15.66 -1.53
CA GLU A 100 -18.76 14.75 -2.08
C GLU A 100 -17.50 14.69 -1.20
N ASP A 101 -17.71 14.82 0.12
CA ASP A 101 -16.63 14.81 1.09
C ASP A 101 -17.06 14.13 2.40
N TYR A 102 -16.06 13.66 3.14
CA TYR A 102 -16.28 13.12 4.47
C TYR A 102 -16.64 14.25 5.45
N ILE A 103 -17.39 13.91 6.45
CA ILE A 103 -17.80 14.84 7.47
C ILE A 103 -16.79 14.82 8.60
N GLY A 104 -16.00 15.89 8.72
CA GLY A 104 -15.05 16.09 9.83
C GLY A 104 -15.68 16.92 10.95
N ASN A 105 -15.10 16.81 12.14
CA ASN A 105 -15.37 17.64 13.31
C ASN A 105 -16.83 17.76 13.69
N ILE A 106 -17.48 16.64 13.99
CA ILE A 106 -18.81 16.63 14.57
C ILE A 106 -18.65 16.19 16.02
N ASP A 107 -19.42 16.83 16.93
CA ASP A 107 -19.60 16.42 18.33
C ASP A 107 -20.12 14.97 18.49
N LEU A 108 -20.31 14.26 17.36
CA LEU A 108 -20.60 12.84 17.27
C LEU A 108 -19.60 11.93 18.01
N ILE A 109 -18.41 12.45 18.28
CA ILE A 109 -17.32 11.68 18.90
C ILE A 109 -17.12 12.05 20.36
N ASN A 110 -17.68 13.17 20.81
CA ASN A 110 -17.55 13.67 22.19
C ASN A 110 -18.66 13.20 23.15
N ASP A 111 -19.56 12.33 22.70
CA ASP A 111 -20.58 11.79 23.58
C ASP A 111 -19.94 10.84 24.59
N ALA A 112 -20.25 11.03 25.88
CA ALA A 112 -19.75 10.20 26.99
C ALA A 112 -20.04 8.70 26.82
N ILE A 113 -21.07 8.35 26.05
CA ILE A 113 -21.41 6.97 25.70
C ILE A 113 -20.37 6.40 24.72
N LEU A 114 -19.89 7.20 23.76
CA LEU A 114 -18.81 6.82 22.86
C LEU A 114 -17.48 6.70 23.59
N ALA A 115 -17.17 7.62 24.48
CA ALA A 115 -15.95 7.55 25.30
C ALA A 115 -15.93 6.25 26.11
N LYS A 116 -17.06 5.86 26.74
CA LYS A 116 -17.15 4.64 27.55
C LYS A 116 -17.02 3.35 26.72
N TYR A 117 -17.62 3.28 25.52
CA TYR A 117 -17.44 2.14 24.62
C TYR A 117 -16.03 2.11 24.01
N TRP A 118 -15.43 3.27 23.73
CA TRP A 118 -14.07 3.37 23.24
C TRP A 118 -13.04 3.05 24.34
N ASP A 119 -13.27 3.45 25.58
CA ASP A 119 -12.38 3.14 26.71
C ASP A 119 -12.35 1.64 27.00
N ASP A 120 -13.45 0.92 26.92
CA ASP A 120 -13.52 -0.53 27.17
C ASP A 120 -12.90 -1.35 26.02
N VAL A 121 -13.01 -0.88 24.78
CA VAL A 121 -12.49 -1.56 23.58
C VAL A 121 -11.10 -1.07 23.19
N CYS A 122 -10.78 0.19 23.48
CA CYS A 122 -9.59 0.90 23.07
C CYS A 122 -8.65 1.27 24.20
N THR A 123 -8.72 0.63 25.37
CA THR A 123 -7.73 0.88 26.45
C THR A 123 -6.29 0.70 26.01
N LYS A 124 -6.06 0.21 24.79
CA LYS A 124 -4.75 0.05 24.14
C LYS A 124 -4.65 0.61 22.74
N THR A 125 -5.71 1.16 22.15
CA THR A 125 -5.70 1.66 20.78
C THR A 125 -5.78 3.18 20.75
N MET A 126 -5.17 3.79 19.71
CA MET A 126 -5.20 5.23 19.51
C MET A 126 -6.58 5.69 19.04
N VAL A 127 -7.10 6.74 19.67
CA VAL A 127 -8.33 7.40 19.24
C VAL A 127 -8.02 8.28 18.03
N PRO A 128 -8.73 8.15 16.89
CA PRO A 128 -8.59 9.09 15.79
C PRO A 128 -8.86 10.50 16.28
N SER A 129 -8.04 11.48 15.89
CA SER A 129 -8.34 12.88 16.19
C SER A 129 -9.64 13.29 15.49
N MET A 130 -10.36 14.23 16.09
CA MET A 130 -11.63 14.74 15.55
C MET A 130 -11.47 15.43 14.18
N GLU A 131 -10.26 15.76 13.79
CA GLU A 131 -9.95 16.24 12.46
C GLU A 131 -9.77 15.05 11.52
N ARG A 132 -10.57 15.01 10.48
CA ARG A 132 -10.39 14.05 9.40
C ARG A 132 -8.98 14.21 8.81
N ARG A 133 -8.27 13.11 8.79
CA ARG A 133 -6.96 13.00 8.17
C ARG A 133 -6.86 11.64 7.48
N ASP A 134 -7.27 11.60 6.24
CA ASP A 134 -7.14 10.38 5.41
C ASP A 134 -5.70 10.18 4.90
N GLY A 135 -4.72 10.62 5.67
CA GLY A 135 -3.34 10.65 5.26
C GLY A 135 -3.03 11.74 4.23
N LEU A 136 -4.02 12.60 3.88
CA LEU A 136 -3.88 13.65 2.87
C LEU A 136 -3.06 14.83 3.38
N SER A 137 -1.80 14.56 3.70
CA SER A 137 -0.83 15.56 4.10
C SER A 137 0.49 15.31 3.39
N GLY A 138 1.01 16.33 2.74
CA GLY A 138 2.34 16.27 2.14
C GLY A 138 3.45 16.19 3.20
N LEU A 139 4.64 15.81 2.79
CA LEU A 139 5.84 15.79 3.62
C LEU A 139 6.76 16.93 3.19
N ILE A 140 7.32 17.66 4.15
CA ILE A 140 8.19 18.81 3.84
C ILE A 140 9.51 18.31 3.24
N ASN A 141 9.94 18.94 2.14
CA ASN A 141 11.26 18.67 1.57
C ASN A 141 12.32 19.34 2.43
N MET A 142 13.20 18.52 3.03
CA MET A 142 14.28 18.93 3.92
C MET A 142 15.64 19.05 3.21
N GLY A 143 15.62 19.29 1.91
CA GLY A 143 16.79 19.30 1.03
C GLY A 143 16.94 17.95 0.31
N SER A 144 16.54 17.91 -0.96
CA SER A 144 16.58 16.72 -1.83
C SER A 144 15.92 15.45 -1.28
N THR A 145 14.97 15.57 -0.34
CA THR A 145 14.28 14.41 0.29
C THR A 145 13.02 13.96 -0.46
N CYS A 146 12.77 14.45 -1.67
CA CYS A 146 11.60 14.09 -2.47
C CYS A 146 11.51 12.58 -2.78
N PHE A 147 12.67 11.90 -2.98
CA PHE A 147 12.73 10.45 -3.14
C PHE A 147 12.21 9.69 -1.91
N MET A 148 12.53 10.18 -0.70
CA MET A 148 12.02 9.61 0.55
C MET A 148 10.53 9.88 0.70
N SER A 149 10.10 11.14 0.50
CA SER A 149 8.70 11.56 0.62
C SER A 149 7.79 10.76 -0.31
N SER A 150 8.20 10.55 -1.57
CA SER A 150 7.39 9.82 -2.55
C SER A 150 7.22 8.34 -2.19
N ILE A 151 8.27 7.67 -1.75
CA ILE A 151 8.20 6.28 -1.28
C ILE A 151 7.34 6.17 -0.02
N LEU A 152 7.55 7.07 0.95
CA LEU A 152 6.76 7.07 2.17
C LEU A 152 5.28 7.28 1.90
N GLN A 153 4.90 8.18 0.97
CA GLN A 153 3.51 8.37 0.59
C GLN A 153 2.89 7.08 0.04
N CYS A 154 3.59 6.35 -0.85
CA CYS A 154 3.11 5.07 -1.35
C CYS A 154 2.99 4.01 -0.24
N LEU A 155 3.91 3.99 0.72
CA LEU A 155 3.88 3.04 1.83
C LEU A 155 2.76 3.36 2.82
N ILE A 156 2.63 4.62 3.26
CA ILE A 156 1.63 5.03 4.25
C ILE A 156 0.20 5.09 3.71
N HIS A 157 0.00 5.07 2.38
CA HIS A 157 -1.30 4.91 1.74
C HIS A 157 -1.59 3.47 1.35
N ASN A 158 -0.66 2.54 1.61
CA ASN A 158 -0.90 1.11 1.43
C ASN A 158 -1.85 0.57 2.50
N PRO A 159 -2.96 -0.07 2.14
CA PRO A 159 -3.99 -0.49 3.11
C PRO A 159 -3.48 -1.51 4.13
N TYR A 160 -2.56 -2.40 3.74
CA TYR A 160 -1.97 -3.38 4.66
C TYR A 160 -1.05 -2.70 5.67
N PHE A 161 -0.26 -1.71 5.19
CA PHE A 161 0.67 -0.98 6.04
C PHE A 161 -0.05 -0.07 7.03
N ILE A 162 -1.09 0.66 6.59
CA ILE A 162 -1.94 1.47 7.48
C ILE A 162 -2.52 0.59 8.59
N ARG A 163 -3.10 -0.56 8.22
CA ARG A 163 -3.70 -1.48 9.17
C ARG A 163 -2.67 -2.00 10.19
N HIS A 164 -1.47 -2.36 9.72
CA HIS A 164 -0.38 -2.83 10.59
C HIS A 164 0.04 -1.75 11.58
N SER A 165 0.32 -0.54 11.12
CA SER A 165 0.75 0.58 11.95
C SER A 165 -0.34 1.00 12.94
N MET A 166 -1.61 1.08 12.49
CA MET A 166 -2.73 1.42 13.37
C MET A 166 -3.05 0.34 14.41
N SER A 167 -2.69 -0.92 14.16
CA SER A 167 -2.83 -1.99 15.15
C SER A 167 -1.77 -1.95 16.25
N GLN A 168 -0.79 -1.04 16.16
CA GLN A 168 0.30 -0.84 17.13
C GLN A 168 1.12 -2.09 17.43
N ILE A 169 1.17 -3.05 16.50
CA ILE A 169 1.89 -4.31 16.69
C ILE A 169 3.35 -4.04 17.03
N HIS A 170 4.02 -3.16 16.27
CA HIS A 170 5.40 -2.79 16.55
C HIS A 170 5.51 -2.01 17.86
N SER A 171 4.74 -0.94 18.03
CA SER A 171 4.84 -0.04 19.19
C SER A 171 4.64 -0.75 20.53
N ASN A 172 3.76 -1.79 20.57
CA ASN A 172 3.52 -2.58 21.76
C ASN A 172 4.68 -3.53 22.11
N ASN A 173 5.37 -4.06 21.09
CA ASN A 173 6.44 -5.04 21.23
C ASN A 173 7.86 -4.43 21.19
N CYS A 174 7.99 -3.19 20.74
CA CYS A 174 9.28 -2.54 20.55
C CYS A 174 10.06 -2.37 21.87
N LYS A 175 11.26 -2.91 21.91
CA LYS A 175 12.16 -2.80 23.07
C LYS A 175 12.72 -1.38 23.26
N VAL A 176 12.84 -0.62 22.18
CA VAL A 176 13.40 0.75 22.19
C VAL A 176 12.34 1.78 22.57
N ARG A 177 11.11 1.65 22.03
CA ARG A 177 9.95 2.52 22.28
C ARG A 177 10.21 4.01 22.11
N SER A 178 11.11 4.39 21.23
CA SER A 178 11.53 5.78 21.00
C SER A 178 11.62 6.07 19.50
N PRO A 179 10.80 6.99 18.96
CA PRO A 179 10.80 7.30 17.52
C PRO A 179 12.10 7.93 17.01
N ASP A 180 12.89 8.55 17.90
CA ASP A 180 14.20 9.14 17.56
C ASP A 180 15.33 8.10 17.47
N LYS A 181 15.07 6.86 17.91
CA LYS A 181 16.05 5.77 17.97
C LYS A 181 15.58 4.50 17.25
N CYS A 182 14.30 4.36 16.97
CA CYS A 182 13.72 3.23 16.28
C CYS A 182 13.01 3.69 15.01
N PHE A 183 13.44 3.17 13.87
CA PHE A 183 12.90 3.52 12.56
C PHE A 183 11.40 3.18 12.44
N SER A 184 10.99 1.99 12.87
CA SER A 184 9.59 1.57 12.82
C SER A 184 8.69 2.38 13.77
N CYS A 185 9.20 2.78 14.96
CA CYS A 185 8.47 3.72 15.83
C CYS A 185 8.30 5.10 15.18
N ALA A 186 9.31 5.59 14.44
CA ALA A 186 9.20 6.85 13.70
C ALA A 186 8.17 6.74 12.57
N LEU A 187 8.14 5.61 11.87
CA LEU A 187 7.19 5.33 10.80
C LEU A 187 5.75 5.22 11.32
N ASP A 188 5.52 4.49 12.42
CA ASP A 188 4.22 4.44 13.10
C ASP A 188 3.77 5.84 13.51
N LYS A 189 4.70 6.66 14.02
CA LYS A 189 4.41 8.05 14.39
C LYS A 189 3.95 8.89 13.19
N ILE A 190 4.57 8.73 12.01
CA ILE A 190 4.12 9.40 10.77
C ILE A 190 2.68 8.99 10.45
N VAL A 191 2.39 7.70 10.43
CA VAL A 191 1.04 7.20 10.13
C VAL A 191 0.03 7.79 11.13
N HIS A 192 0.34 7.78 12.42
CA HIS A 192 -0.54 8.32 13.44
C HIS A 192 -0.73 9.85 13.32
N GLU A 193 0.29 10.59 12.95
CA GLU A 193 0.19 12.04 12.69
C GLU A 193 -0.66 12.34 11.46
N LEU A 194 -0.52 11.55 10.40
CA LEU A 194 -1.21 11.78 9.14
C LEU A 194 -2.67 11.31 9.16
N TYR A 195 -2.98 10.23 9.88
CA TYR A 195 -4.34 9.71 10.01
C TYR A 195 -5.07 10.19 11.27
N GLY A 196 -4.46 11.08 12.04
CA GLY A 196 -5.08 11.73 13.18
C GLY A 196 -5.25 10.85 14.43
N ALA A 197 -4.51 9.75 14.54
CA ALA A 197 -4.48 8.94 15.74
C ALA A 197 -3.51 9.54 16.77
N LEU A 198 -4.01 10.24 17.78
CA LEU A 198 -3.22 10.84 18.86
C LEU A 198 -3.42 10.06 20.16
N ASN A 199 -2.32 9.85 20.90
CA ASN A 199 -2.40 9.38 22.29
C ASN A 199 -3.05 10.46 23.17
N THR A 200 -4.18 10.18 23.78
CA THR A 200 -4.95 11.11 24.61
C THR A 200 -4.18 11.63 25.82
N LYS A 201 -3.08 10.99 26.22
CA LYS A 201 -2.25 11.42 27.37
C LYS A 201 -1.28 12.56 27.03
N GLN A 202 -1.08 12.93 25.76
CA GLN A 202 -0.18 14.02 25.34
C GLN A 202 -0.90 15.27 24.84
N ALA A 203 -2.23 15.26 24.78
CA ALA A 203 -3.04 16.37 24.29
C ALA A 203 -3.27 17.50 25.30
N SER A 204 -2.75 17.40 26.52
CA SER A 204 -3.06 18.35 27.62
C SER A 204 -2.05 19.49 27.79
N SER A 205 -1.09 19.70 26.90
CA SER A 205 -0.21 20.87 26.99
C SER A 205 0.00 21.53 25.63
N SER A 206 -0.55 22.74 25.55
CA SER A 206 -0.32 23.82 24.58
C SER A 206 -0.96 23.69 23.18
N SER A 207 -2.02 24.44 23.06
CA SER A 207 -2.55 25.12 21.89
C SER A 207 -1.48 25.80 21.03
N THR A 208 -0.87 25.09 20.10
CA THR A 208 -0.26 25.70 18.91
C THR A 208 -0.20 24.65 17.82
N SER A 209 -0.62 25.00 16.64
CA SER A 209 -0.69 24.25 15.39
C SER A 209 0.69 23.78 14.85
N THR A 210 1.62 23.47 15.70
CA THR A 210 3.02 23.29 15.38
C THR A 210 3.40 21.80 15.35
N ASN A 211 3.97 21.41 14.23
CA ASN A 211 4.74 20.19 13.96
C ASN A 211 3.97 18.87 13.80
N ARG A 212 3.07 18.84 12.83
CA ARG A 212 2.43 17.60 12.32
C ARG A 212 3.38 16.67 11.55
N GLN A 213 4.69 16.95 11.54
CA GLN A 213 5.71 16.18 10.82
C GLN A 213 6.88 15.76 11.71
N THR A 214 6.64 15.66 12.99
CA THR A 214 7.68 15.21 13.95
C THR A 214 8.12 13.78 13.66
N GLY A 215 7.18 12.91 13.27
CA GLY A 215 7.47 11.53 12.86
C GLY A 215 8.40 11.47 11.65
N PHE A 216 8.20 12.34 10.66
CA PHE A 216 9.07 12.41 9.49
C PHE A 216 10.49 12.88 9.86
N ILE A 217 10.62 13.87 10.72
CA ILE A 217 11.92 14.33 11.21
C ILE A 217 12.66 13.21 11.97
N TYR A 218 11.96 12.46 12.82
CA TYR A 218 12.56 11.32 13.51
C TYR A 218 12.98 10.22 12.53
N LEU A 219 12.16 9.94 11.52
CA LEU A 219 12.48 8.95 10.49
C LEU A 219 13.75 9.34 9.72
N LEU A 220 13.84 10.60 9.27
CA LEU A 220 15.05 11.13 8.62
C LEU A 220 16.27 10.98 9.53
N THR A 221 16.14 11.37 10.81
CA THR A 221 17.23 11.26 11.77
C THR A 221 17.69 9.82 11.97
N CYS A 222 16.76 8.86 12.05
CA CYS A 222 17.09 7.44 12.14
C CYS A 222 17.76 6.94 10.86
N ALA A 223 17.20 7.28 9.68
CA ALA A 223 17.75 6.87 8.40
C ALA A 223 19.17 7.39 8.19
N TRP A 224 19.42 8.65 8.50
CA TRP A 224 20.74 9.27 8.37
C TRP A 224 21.79 8.72 9.35
N LYS A 225 21.38 8.33 10.55
CA LYS A 225 22.28 7.63 11.50
C LYS A 225 22.70 6.25 11.00
N ILE A 226 21.81 5.57 10.29
CA ILE A 226 22.06 4.21 9.76
C ILE A 226 22.85 4.28 8.45
N ASN A 227 22.48 5.19 7.56
CA ASN A 227 23.14 5.40 6.27
C ASN A 227 23.45 6.90 6.08
N GLN A 228 24.69 7.28 6.33
CA GLN A 228 25.15 8.66 6.22
C GLN A 228 25.08 9.22 4.79
N ASN A 229 25.09 8.36 3.75
CA ASN A 229 24.96 8.79 2.36
C ASN A 229 23.58 9.37 2.06
N LEU A 230 22.57 9.04 2.86
CA LEU A 230 21.24 9.66 2.77
C LEU A 230 21.18 11.06 3.39
N ALA A 231 22.18 11.41 4.22
CA ALA A 231 22.29 12.71 4.87
C ALA A 231 23.06 13.67 3.96
N GLY A 232 22.35 14.37 3.09
CA GLY A 232 23.01 15.32 2.20
C GLY A 232 22.01 16.03 1.29
N TYR A 233 22.54 16.94 0.48
CA TYR A 233 21.75 17.67 -0.53
C TYR A 233 21.74 16.97 -1.89
N SER A 234 22.42 15.83 -2.04
CA SER A 234 22.39 15.04 -3.26
C SER A 234 21.12 14.21 -3.36
N GLN A 235 20.54 14.17 -4.54
CA GLN A 235 19.42 13.30 -4.81
C GLN A 235 19.88 11.84 -4.81
N GLN A 236 19.02 10.96 -4.27
CA GLN A 236 19.24 9.52 -4.24
C GLN A 236 18.14 8.81 -5.03
N ASP A 237 18.36 7.54 -5.34
CA ASP A 237 17.38 6.73 -6.05
C ASP A 237 16.23 6.30 -5.11
N ALA A 238 14.99 6.53 -5.55
CA ALA A 238 13.81 6.17 -4.77
C ALA A 238 13.65 4.64 -4.63
N HIS A 239 14.11 3.82 -5.58
CA HIS A 239 14.07 2.37 -5.46
C HIS A 239 15.10 1.85 -4.44
N GLU A 240 16.31 2.42 -4.42
CA GLU A 240 17.29 2.10 -3.38
C GLU A 240 16.75 2.47 -1.99
N PHE A 241 16.05 3.60 -1.89
CA PHE A 241 15.40 3.98 -0.64
C PHE A 241 14.25 3.03 -0.27
N TRP A 242 13.46 2.56 -1.25
CA TRP A 242 12.45 1.52 -1.03
C TRP A 242 13.07 0.28 -0.41
N GLN A 243 14.12 -0.26 -1.01
CA GLN A 243 14.83 -1.44 -0.50
C GLN A 243 15.42 -1.21 0.90
N PHE A 244 15.96 -0.03 1.14
CA PHE A 244 16.51 0.36 2.44
C PHE A 244 15.42 0.35 3.54
N ILE A 245 14.28 0.99 3.35
CA ILE A 245 13.25 1.04 4.39
C ILE A 245 12.59 -0.30 4.64
N ILE A 246 12.36 -1.10 3.61
CA ILE A 246 11.81 -2.45 3.75
C ILE A 246 12.74 -3.32 4.62
N ASN A 247 14.05 -3.25 4.38
CA ASN A 247 15.02 -3.94 5.21
C ASN A 247 15.02 -3.45 6.67
N LEU A 248 14.89 -2.15 6.91
CA LEU A 248 14.83 -1.61 8.28
C LEU A 248 13.57 -2.02 9.03
N ILE A 249 12.42 -2.07 8.35
CA ILE A 249 11.17 -2.56 8.94
C ILE A 249 11.32 -4.03 9.35
N HIS A 250 11.91 -4.87 8.48
CA HIS A 250 12.19 -6.26 8.80
C HIS A 250 13.15 -6.40 9.98
N GLN A 251 14.27 -5.67 9.97
CA GLN A 251 15.27 -5.71 11.06
C GLN A 251 14.65 -5.27 12.40
N SER A 252 13.82 -4.24 12.40
CA SER A 252 13.11 -3.79 13.63
C SER A 252 12.22 -4.92 14.19
N TYR A 253 11.51 -5.64 13.32
CA TYR A 253 10.69 -6.77 13.73
C TYR A 253 11.53 -7.90 14.35
N VAL A 254 12.64 -8.27 13.72
CA VAL A 254 13.53 -9.34 14.21
C VAL A 254 14.13 -8.98 15.57
N LEU A 255 14.53 -7.71 15.79
CA LEU A 255 15.08 -7.25 17.07
C LEU A 255 14.05 -7.34 18.22
N ASP A 256 12.78 -7.21 17.93
CA ASP A 256 11.72 -7.26 18.93
C ASP A 256 11.32 -8.69 19.35
N LEU A 257 11.71 -9.70 18.57
CA LEU A 257 11.44 -11.10 18.90
C LEU A 257 12.14 -11.54 20.19
N PRO A 258 11.51 -12.40 21.01
CA PRO A 258 12.10 -12.90 22.25
C PRO A 258 13.45 -13.60 22.07
N ASN A 259 13.63 -14.32 20.97
CA ASN A 259 14.82 -15.11 20.63
C ASN A 259 15.52 -14.63 19.36
N ALA A 260 15.70 -13.32 19.20
CA ALA A 260 16.24 -12.70 18.00
C ALA A 260 17.56 -13.35 17.49
N LYS A 261 18.42 -13.82 18.41
CA LYS A 261 19.70 -14.47 18.05
C LYS A 261 19.52 -15.89 17.47
N GLU A 262 18.44 -16.59 17.81
CA GLU A 262 18.15 -17.94 17.32
C GLU A 262 17.38 -17.91 16.01
N VAL A 263 16.48 -16.94 15.85
CA VAL A 263 15.69 -16.75 14.62
C VAL A 263 16.60 -16.37 13.44
N SER A 264 17.66 -15.60 13.69
CA SER A 264 18.67 -15.26 12.66
C SER A 264 19.45 -16.49 12.17
N ARG A 265 19.45 -17.61 12.90
CA ARG A 265 20.15 -18.86 12.56
C ARG A 265 19.23 -19.95 12.01
N ALA A 266 17.93 -19.83 12.24
CA ALA A 266 16.96 -20.82 11.80
C ALA A 266 16.44 -20.49 10.38
N ASN A 267 17.20 -20.92 9.37
CA ASN A 267 16.92 -20.73 7.94
C ASN A 267 15.60 -21.33 7.42
N ASN A 268 14.72 -21.88 8.26
CA ASN A 268 13.54 -22.65 7.85
C ASN A 268 12.20 -22.14 8.41
N LYS A 269 12.14 -21.05 9.17
CA LYS A 269 10.86 -20.45 9.57
C LYS A 269 10.57 -19.25 8.72
N GLN A 270 9.43 -19.28 8.04
CA GLN A 270 8.89 -18.15 7.27
C GLN A 270 8.74 -16.95 8.21
N CYS A 271 9.34 -15.81 7.86
CA CYS A 271 9.25 -14.59 8.65
C CYS A 271 7.83 -14.02 8.58
N GLU A 272 7.24 -13.68 9.73
CA GLU A 272 5.88 -13.15 9.85
C GLU A 272 5.83 -11.61 9.90
N CYS A 273 6.94 -10.91 9.64
CA CYS A 273 6.92 -9.45 9.59
C CYS A 273 6.04 -8.94 8.45
N ILE A 274 5.56 -7.70 8.58
CA ILE A 274 4.71 -7.05 7.55
C ILE A 274 5.34 -7.08 6.16
N VAL A 275 6.67 -6.98 6.06
CA VAL A 275 7.38 -6.98 4.78
C VAL A 275 7.21 -8.31 4.07
N HIS A 276 7.55 -9.42 4.76
CA HIS A 276 7.48 -10.76 4.17
C HIS A 276 6.03 -11.25 3.97
N THR A 277 5.10 -10.83 4.80
CA THR A 277 3.70 -11.23 4.65
C THR A 277 2.98 -10.48 3.52
N VAL A 278 3.40 -9.25 3.21
CA VAL A 278 2.68 -8.39 2.26
C VAL A 278 3.42 -8.25 0.93
N PHE A 279 4.73 -8.05 0.94
CA PHE A 279 5.52 -7.71 -0.25
C PHE A 279 6.36 -8.86 -0.79
N GLU A 280 6.57 -9.95 -0.02
CA GLU A 280 7.40 -11.04 -0.48
C GLU A 280 6.65 -11.97 -1.43
N GLY A 281 7.17 -12.05 -2.64
CA GLY A 281 6.90 -13.12 -3.59
C GLY A 281 8.10 -14.04 -3.75
N SER A 282 8.01 -15.03 -4.63
CA SER A 282 9.14 -15.85 -5.04
C SER A 282 9.16 -16.09 -6.54
N LEU A 283 10.36 -16.07 -7.11
CA LEU A 283 10.64 -16.38 -8.50
C LEU A 283 11.11 -17.83 -8.62
N GLU A 284 10.63 -18.52 -9.61
CA GLU A 284 11.13 -19.81 -10.06
C GLU A 284 12.04 -19.59 -11.28
N SER A 285 13.32 -19.90 -11.13
CA SER A 285 14.27 -19.93 -12.22
C SER A 285 14.48 -21.37 -12.67
N SER A 286 14.02 -21.71 -13.86
CA SER A 286 14.20 -23.03 -14.46
C SER A 286 15.23 -22.99 -15.55
N ILE A 287 16.14 -24.00 -15.53
CA ILE A 287 17.11 -24.22 -16.60
C ILE A 287 16.75 -25.55 -17.27
N VAL A 288 16.56 -25.51 -18.59
CA VAL A 288 16.18 -26.65 -19.41
C VAL A 288 17.29 -26.95 -20.40
N CYS A 289 17.70 -28.23 -20.45
CA CYS A 289 18.59 -28.72 -21.48
C CYS A 289 17.81 -28.93 -22.79
N PRO A 290 18.20 -28.28 -23.92
CA PRO A 290 17.49 -28.46 -25.19
C PRO A 290 17.65 -29.87 -25.77
N GLY A 291 18.71 -30.60 -25.41
CA GLY A 291 19.01 -31.95 -25.93
C GLY A 291 18.07 -33.02 -25.36
N CYS A 292 17.87 -33.07 -24.05
CA CYS A 292 16.99 -34.04 -23.39
C CYS A 292 15.64 -33.46 -22.96
N GLN A 293 15.43 -32.16 -23.11
CA GLN A 293 14.24 -31.42 -22.67
C GLN A 293 13.86 -31.57 -21.19
N ASN A 294 14.74 -32.11 -20.39
CA ASN A 294 14.57 -32.29 -18.95
C ASN A 294 14.87 -30.98 -18.20
N ASN A 295 14.05 -30.64 -17.22
CA ASN A 295 14.34 -29.57 -16.27
C ASN A 295 15.48 -30.05 -15.34
N SER A 296 16.66 -29.55 -15.60
CA SER A 296 17.84 -30.02 -14.88
C SER A 296 18.07 -29.32 -13.54
N LYS A 297 17.57 -28.06 -13.40
CA LYS A 297 17.72 -27.33 -12.16
C LYS A 297 16.62 -26.25 -12.04
N THR A 298 15.90 -26.31 -10.95
CA THR A 298 14.93 -25.27 -10.57
C THR A 298 15.37 -24.65 -9.25
N THR A 299 15.52 -23.33 -9.22
CA THR A 299 15.78 -22.57 -7.98
C THR A 299 14.58 -21.66 -7.71
N ILE A 300 14.29 -21.49 -6.42
CA ILE A 300 13.22 -20.57 -5.96
C ILE A 300 13.90 -19.52 -5.11
N ASP A 301 13.83 -18.27 -5.57
CA ASP A 301 14.43 -17.12 -4.91
C ASP A 301 13.35 -16.11 -4.48
N PRO A 302 13.40 -15.58 -3.24
CA PRO A 302 12.46 -14.57 -2.80
C PRO A 302 12.71 -13.24 -3.51
N PHE A 303 11.66 -12.45 -3.68
CA PHE A 303 11.74 -11.07 -4.15
C PHE A 303 10.77 -10.17 -3.37
N LEU A 304 11.10 -8.88 -3.25
CA LEU A 304 10.26 -7.85 -2.64
C LEU A 304 9.78 -6.83 -3.68
N ASP A 305 10.44 -6.77 -4.81
CA ASP A 305 10.08 -6.00 -6.00
C ASP A 305 10.59 -6.68 -7.27
N LEU A 306 10.02 -6.34 -8.42
CA LEU A 306 10.48 -6.81 -9.73
C LEU A 306 10.99 -5.64 -10.54
N SER A 307 12.26 -5.71 -10.95
CA SER A 307 12.90 -4.71 -11.81
C SER A 307 12.75 -5.10 -13.27
N LEU A 308 12.00 -4.31 -14.04
CA LEU A 308 11.65 -4.56 -15.43
C LEU A 308 12.46 -3.67 -16.37
N ASP A 309 13.04 -4.29 -17.39
CA ASP A 309 13.68 -3.58 -18.50
C ASP A 309 12.62 -2.94 -19.40
N ILE A 310 12.78 -1.63 -19.72
CA ILE A 310 11.84 -0.84 -20.51
C ILE A 310 12.36 -0.47 -21.89
N LYS A 311 13.60 -0.81 -22.21
CA LYS A 311 14.22 -0.45 -23.48
C LYS A 311 13.46 -1.04 -24.66
N ASP A 312 13.13 -0.20 -25.63
CA ASP A 312 12.38 -0.57 -26.85
C ASP A 312 10.96 -1.11 -26.57
N LYS A 313 10.36 -0.76 -25.42
CA LYS A 313 9.02 -1.18 -25.00
C LYS A 313 8.11 0.02 -24.80
N LYS A 314 6.81 -0.18 -25.00
CA LYS A 314 5.78 0.87 -24.84
C LYS A 314 4.73 0.51 -23.78
N LYS A 315 4.62 -0.76 -23.40
CA LYS A 315 3.61 -1.26 -22.48
C LYS A 315 4.23 -2.09 -21.37
N LEU A 316 3.63 -2.01 -20.18
CA LEU A 316 4.04 -2.81 -19.02
C LEU A 316 3.98 -4.32 -19.32
N TYR A 317 2.99 -4.77 -20.09
CA TYR A 317 2.90 -6.18 -20.50
C TYR A 317 4.09 -6.61 -21.36
N GLU A 318 4.59 -5.76 -22.24
CA GLU A 318 5.80 -6.05 -23.03
C GLU A 318 7.06 -6.17 -22.15
N CYS A 319 7.12 -5.37 -21.06
CA CYS A 319 8.20 -5.48 -20.07
C CYS A 319 8.11 -6.82 -19.31
N LEU A 320 6.92 -7.21 -18.89
CA LEU A 320 6.67 -8.48 -18.22
C LEU A 320 6.90 -9.69 -19.15
N ASP A 321 6.48 -9.59 -20.41
CA ASP A 321 6.72 -10.63 -21.42
C ASP A 321 8.22 -10.83 -21.64
N SER A 322 8.98 -9.73 -21.71
CA SER A 322 10.44 -9.76 -21.82
C SER A 322 11.10 -10.38 -20.58
N PHE A 323 10.58 -10.06 -19.39
CA PHE A 323 11.06 -10.65 -18.12
C PHE A 323 10.81 -12.15 -18.04
N HIS A 324 9.67 -12.62 -18.55
CA HIS A 324 9.25 -14.04 -18.53
C HIS A 324 9.78 -14.84 -19.73
N LYS A 325 10.38 -14.17 -20.72
CA LYS A 325 10.85 -14.79 -21.97
C LYS A 325 11.92 -15.85 -21.68
N LYS A 326 11.86 -16.92 -22.45
CA LYS A 326 12.95 -17.93 -22.49
C LYS A 326 14.22 -17.31 -23.04
N GLU A 327 15.31 -17.41 -22.30
CA GLU A 327 16.63 -16.92 -22.65
C GLU A 327 17.56 -18.10 -22.94
N GLN A 328 18.19 -18.10 -24.11
CA GLN A 328 19.23 -19.06 -24.43
C GLN A 328 20.56 -18.57 -23.85
N LEU A 329 21.12 -19.33 -22.93
CA LEU A 329 22.40 -19.06 -22.30
C LEU A 329 23.54 -19.43 -23.29
N LYS A 330 23.80 -18.58 -24.24
CA LYS A 330 24.94 -18.74 -25.17
C LYS A 330 26.24 -18.56 -24.39
N ASP A 331 27.27 -19.29 -24.78
CA ASP A 331 28.61 -19.25 -24.15
C ASP A 331 28.68 -19.75 -22.70
N PHE A 332 27.59 -20.25 -22.14
CA PHE A 332 27.53 -20.83 -20.81
C PHE A 332 27.62 -22.34 -20.89
N ASN A 333 28.66 -22.93 -21.43
CA ASN A 333 28.93 -24.36 -21.54
C ASN A 333 28.24 -25.21 -20.46
N TYR A 334 26.87 -25.28 -20.52
CA TYR A 334 26.09 -26.00 -19.56
C TYR A 334 26.25 -27.50 -19.71
N HIS A 335 26.84 -28.15 -18.71
CA HIS A 335 26.97 -29.60 -18.67
C HIS A 335 25.70 -30.22 -18.08
N CYS A 336 24.89 -30.85 -18.93
CA CYS A 336 23.68 -31.53 -18.50
C CYS A 336 24.00 -32.87 -17.84
N GLY A 337 23.60 -33.06 -16.57
CA GLY A 337 23.81 -34.27 -15.82
C GLY A 337 23.01 -35.48 -16.33
N GLU A 338 21.95 -35.26 -17.11
CA GLU A 338 21.09 -36.33 -17.64
C GLU A 338 21.62 -36.90 -18.96
N CYS A 339 21.92 -36.02 -19.92
CA CYS A 339 22.40 -36.47 -21.23
C CYS A 339 23.92 -36.39 -21.41
N ASN A 340 24.66 -36.03 -20.35
CA ASN A 340 26.11 -35.92 -20.31
C ASN A 340 26.73 -35.11 -21.47
N SER A 341 26.00 -34.16 -22.01
CA SER A 341 26.44 -33.29 -23.11
C SER A 341 26.55 -31.85 -22.70
N ILE A 342 27.42 -31.10 -23.36
CA ILE A 342 27.51 -29.64 -23.22
C ILE A 342 26.53 -29.03 -24.20
N GLN A 343 25.62 -28.22 -23.68
CA GLN A 343 24.53 -27.60 -24.43
C GLN A 343 24.36 -26.12 -24.06
N ASP A 344 23.82 -25.34 -24.97
CA ASP A 344 23.32 -23.99 -24.70
C ASP A 344 21.98 -24.11 -23.95
N ALA A 345 21.99 -24.02 -22.64
CA ALA A 345 20.80 -24.19 -21.82
C ALA A 345 19.79 -23.05 -22.05
N ILE A 346 18.53 -23.36 -21.85
CA ILE A 346 17.42 -22.37 -21.87
C ILE A 346 17.05 -22.06 -20.44
N LYS A 347 17.17 -20.77 -20.07
CA LYS A 347 16.69 -20.25 -18.78
C LYS A 347 15.34 -19.60 -18.95
N GLN A 348 14.45 -19.81 -17.99
CA GLN A 348 13.17 -19.10 -17.91
C GLN A 348 12.90 -18.72 -16.46
N LEU A 349 12.39 -17.47 -16.27
CA LEU A 349 11.90 -16.98 -15.00
C LEU A 349 10.38 -17.06 -14.99
N GLY A 350 9.81 -17.56 -13.90
CA GLY A 350 8.37 -17.54 -13.64
C GLY A 350 8.11 -17.13 -12.20
N ILE A 351 6.94 -16.59 -11.93
CA ILE A 351 6.56 -16.24 -10.55
C ILE A 351 6.01 -17.51 -9.89
N HIS A 352 6.68 -17.98 -8.83
CA HIS A 352 6.28 -19.14 -8.05
C HIS A 352 5.25 -18.78 -6.98
N LYS A 353 5.39 -17.60 -6.35
CA LYS A 353 4.44 -17.07 -5.35
C LYS A 353 4.26 -15.57 -5.60
N LEU A 354 3.02 -15.15 -5.72
CA LEU A 354 2.67 -13.75 -5.83
C LEU A 354 2.50 -13.10 -4.46
N PRO A 355 3.01 -11.86 -4.24
CA PRO A 355 2.82 -11.12 -3.01
C PRO A 355 1.42 -10.49 -2.93
N SER A 356 0.97 -10.08 -1.74
CA SER A 356 -0.27 -9.30 -1.60
C SER A 356 -0.16 -7.91 -2.25
N VAL A 357 1.03 -7.33 -2.20
CA VAL A 357 1.37 -6.07 -2.88
C VAL A 357 2.58 -6.31 -3.77
N LEU A 358 2.38 -6.16 -5.08
CA LEU A 358 3.42 -6.30 -6.08
C LEU A 358 4.00 -4.93 -6.40
N VAL A 359 5.31 -4.78 -6.18
CA VAL A 359 6.07 -3.58 -6.50
C VAL A 359 6.86 -3.82 -7.77
N LEU A 360 6.69 -2.94 -8.77
CA LEU A 360 7.38 -3.02 -10.05
C LEU A 360 8.25 -1.79 -10.24
N GLN A 361 9.54 -1.99 -10.47
CA GLN A 361 10.47 -0.95 -10.92
C GLN A 361 10.60 -0.98 -12.43
N LEU A 362 10.45 0.16 -13.07
CA LEU A 362 10.78 0.37 -14.46
C LEU A 362 12.23 0.91 -14.54
N LYS A 363 13.17 0.11 -15.08
CA LYS A 363 14.60 0.45 -15.12
C LYS A 363 14.87 1.65 -16.02
N ARG A 364 14.65 2.86 -15.49
CA ARG A 364 14.84 4.13 -16.21
C ARG A 364 16.26 4.65 -16.20
N PHE A 365 17.07 4.24 -15.23
CA PHE A 365 18.43 4.72 -15.06
C PHE A 365 19.42 3.65 -15.53
N GLU A 366 20.20 3.99 -16.57
CA GLU A 366 21.23 3.13 -17.15
C GLU A 366 22.61 3.69 -16.83
N HIS A 367 23.51 2.82 -16.39
CA HIS A 367 24.94 3.10 -16.29
C HIS A 367 25.61 2.65 -17.60
N LEU A 368 26.15 3.58 -18.35
CA LEU A 368 26.81 3.29 -19.60
C LEU A 368 28.28 2.89 -19.35
N LEU A 369 28.85 2.10 -20.25
CA LEU A 369 30.25 1.62 -20.17
C LEU A 369 31.30 2.74 -20.10
N ASN A 370 30.96 3.94 -20.57
CA ASN A 370 31.82 5.14 -20.51
C ASN A 370 31.74 5.85 -19.13
N GLY A 371 31.05 5.28 -18.15
CA GLY A 371 30.84 5.86 -16.83
C GLY A 371 29.77 6.98 -16.74
N SER A 372 29.11 7.30 -17.85
CA SER A 372 28.00 8.26 -17.82
C SER A 372 26.69 7.56 -17.47
N ASN A 373 25.76 8.31 -16.86
CA ASN A 373 24.43 7.85 -16.53
C ASN A 373 23.43 8.40 -17.55
N ARG A 374 22.49 7.58 -17.97
CA ARG A 374 21.41 7.95 -18.88
C ARG A 374 20.06 7.62 -18.25
N LYS A 375 19.10 8.54 -18.42
CA LYS A 375 17.70 8.28 -18.10
C LYS A 375 16.93 7.92 -19.37
N LEU A 376 16.11 6.87 -19.30
CA LEU A 376 15.16 6.49 -20.34
C LEU A 376 13.83 7.19 -20.06
N ASP A 377 13.49 8.14 -20.93
CA ASP A 377 12.28 8.97 -20.79
C ASP A 377 11.08 8.41 -21.58
N ASP A 378 11.20 7.23 -22.16
CA ASP A 378 10.12 6.58 -22.89
C ASP A 378 8.92 6.36 -21.98
N PHE A 379 7.73 6.72 -22.48
CA PHE A 379 6.47 6.46 -21.79
C PHE A 379 6.13 4.97 -21.89
N ILE A 380 5.87 4.35 -20.75
CA ILE A 380 5.39 2.98 -20.63
C ILE A 380 3.95 3.01 -20.19
N GLU A 381 3.04 2.58 -21.04
CA GLU A 381 1.62 2.42 -20.72
C GLU A 381 1.44 1.30 -19.67
N PHE A 382 0.73 1.58 -18.59
CA PHE A 382 0.43 0.62 -17.54
C PHE A 382 -1.07 0.64 -17.20
N PRO A 383 -1.68 -0.52 -16.92
CA PRO A 383 -3.11 -0.61 -16.67
C PRO A 383 -3.47 -0.31 -15.22
N THR A 384 -4.73 0.10 -14.98
CA THR A 384 -5.30 0.16 -13.62
C THR A 384 -5.41 -1.25 -13.02
N TYR A 385 -5.76 -2.25 -13.85
CA TYR A 385 -5.90 -3.65 -13.46
C TYR A 385 -4.91 -4.50 -14.23
N LEU A 386 -3.96 -5.10 -13.52
CA LEU A 386 -2.89 -5.92 -14.07
C LEU A 386 -3.20 -7.40 -13.86
N ASN A 387 -3.28 -8.19 -14.93
CA ASN A 387 -3.47 -9.63 -14.84
C ASN A 387 -2.11 -10.35 -14.86
N MET A 388 -1.77 -11.01 -13.76
CA MET A 388 -0.49 -11.69 -13.59
C MET A 388 -0.51 -13.19 -13.94
N LYS A 389 -1.64 -13.73 -14.34
CA LYS A 389 -1.85 -15.14 -14.66
C LYS A 389 -0.78 -15.75 -15.58
N ASN A 390 -0.39 -15.03 -16.64
CA ASN A 390 0.52 -15.55 -17.65
C ASN A 390 1.97 -15.65 -17.16
N TYR A 391 2.33 -14.92 -16.12
CA TYR A 391 3.69 -14.81 -15.59
C TYR A 391 3.96 -15.75 -14.42
N CYS A 392 2.92 -16.45 -13.92
CA CYS A 392 3.06 -17.47 -12.89
C CYS A 392 3.69 -18.76 -13.47
N SER A 393 4.46 -19.43 -12.64
CA SER A 393 4.98 -20.77 -12.98
C SER A 393 3.84 -21.80 -13.13
N THR A 394 4.11 -22.90 -13.83
CA THR A 394 3.13 -23.96 -14.01
C THR A 394 2.59 -24.51 -12.69
N LYS A 395 3.45 -24.68 -11.69
CA LYS A 395 3.08 -25.16 -10.35
C LYS A 395 2.11 -24.22 -9.63
N GLU A 396 2.27 -22.91 -9.80
CA GLU A 396 1.34 -21.92 -9.22
C GLU A 396 0.03 -21.88 -9.98
N LYS A 397 0.06 -22.04 -11.31
CA LYS A 397 -1.13 -22.18 -12.13
C LYS A 397 -1.99 -23.39 -11.73
N ASP A 398 -1.34 -24.51 -11.42
CA ASP A 398 -2.02 -25.76 -11.02
C ASP A 398 -2.70 -25.63 -9.65
N LYS A 399 -2.09 -24.89 -8.68
CA LYS A 399 -2.68 -24.66 -7.37
C LYS A 399 -4.02 -23.89 -7.42
N HIS A 400 -4.17 -23.02 -8.40
CA HIS A 400 -5.36 -22.20 -8.59
C HIS A 400 -6.30 -22.75 -9.68
N SER A 401 -6.00 -23.92 -10.23
CA SER A 401 -6.79 -24.54 -11.32
C SER A 401 -8.01 -25.26 -10.75
N GLU A 402 -9.18 -24.66 -10.89
CA GLU A 402 -10.45 -25.36 -10.74
C GLU A 402 -10.95 -25.80 -12.12
N ASN A 403 -11.23 -27.09 -12.28
CA ASN A 403 -11.72 -27.68 -13.53
C ASN A 403 -10.82 -27.45 -14.77
N GLY A 404 -9.50 -27.41 -14.60
CA GLY A 404 -8.53 -27.23 -15.69
C GLY A 404 -8.44 -25.81 -16.26
N LYS A 405 -9.16 -24.84 -15.67
CA LYS A 405 -9.01 -23.41 -16.00
C LYS A 405 -8.21 -22.70 -14.93
N VAL A 406 -7.11 -22.12 -15.32
CA VAL A 406 -6.34 -21.23 -14.43
C VAL A 406 -7.11 -19.92 -14.29
N PRO A 407 -7.45 -19.49 -13.06
CA PRO A 407 -8.18 -18.25 -12.84
C PRO A 407 -7.35 -17.02 -13.19
N ASP A 408 -8.02 -15.91 -13.42
CA ASP A 408 -7.35 -14.62 -13.57
C ASP A 408 -6.87 -14.10 -12.20
N ILE A 409 -5.63 -13.65 -12.17
CA ILE A 409 -5.00 -13.10 -10.96
C ILE A 409 -4.86 -11.60 -11.18
N ILE A 410 -5.83 -10.85 -10.66
CA ILE A 410 -5.96 -9.42 -10.92
C ILE A 410 -5.38 -8.60 -9.78
N TYR A 411 -4.48 -7.70 -10.13
CA TYR A 411 -3.93 -6.68 -9.26
C TYR A 411 -4.50 -5.32 -9.62
N GLU A 412 -4.71 -4.47 -8.64
CA GLU A 412 -5.18 -3.09 -8.79
C GLU A 412 -4.06 -2.10 -8.45
N LEU A 413 -3.86 -1.11 -9.30
CA LEU A 413 -2.90 -0.04 -9.10
C LEU A 413 -3.35 0.85 -7.93
N ILE A 414 -2.48 1.03 -6.93
CA ILE A 414 -2.73 1.84 -5.74
C ILE A 414 -1.72 2.95 -5.53
N GLY A 415 -0.56 2.90 -6.17
CA GLY A 415 0.47 3.90 -6.00
C GLY A 415 1.44 3.96 -7.18
N ILE A 416 1.96 5.15 -7.43
CA ILE A 416 2.98 5.42 -8.46
C ILE A 416 4.01 6.36 -7.86
N VAL A 417 5.28 6.10 -8.13
CA VAL A 417 6.35 7.06 -7.99
C VAL A 417 6.83 7.45 -9.39
N SER A 418 6.78 8.73 -9.69
CA SER A 418 7.26 9.31 -10.95
C SER A 418 8.50 10.16 -10.69
N HIS A 419 9.42 10.18 -11.65
CA HIS A 419 10.61 11.02 -11.61
C HIS A 419 10.62 11.98 -12.79
N LYS A 420 10.74 13.29 -12.53
CA LYS A 420 10.82 14.36 -13.54
C LYS A 420 12.19 15.00 -13.49
N GLY A 421 12.77 15.34 -14.65
CA GLY A 421 14.11 15.91 -14.76
C GLY A 421 15.16 14.90 -15.20
N THR A 422 16.42 15.25 -15.02
CA THR A 422 17.60 14.45 -15.42
C THR A 422 18.01 13.45 -14.33
N VAL A 423 19.04 12.66 -14.59
CA VAL A 423 19.60 11.71 -13.58
C VAL A 423 20.12 12.44 -12.35
N ASN A 424 20.79 13.59 -12.55
CA ASN A 424 21.47 14.32 -11.47
C ASN A 424 20.58 15.41 -10.83
N GLU A 425 19.64 15.95 -11.62
CA GLU A 425 18.74 17.03 -11.19
C GLU A 425 17.32 16.65 -11.57
N GLY A 426 16.63 16.02 -10.62
CA GLY A 426 15.28 15.56 -10.84
C GLY A 426 14.40 15.79 -9.61
N HIS A 427 13.16 15.38 -9.73
CA HIS A 427 12.18 15.50 -8.68
C HIS A 427 11.23 14.31 -8.68
N TYR A 428 11.08 13.67 -7.52
CA TYR A 428 10.16 12.57 -7.33
C TYR A 428 8.80 13.05 -6.83
N ILE A 429 7.76 12.48 -7.38
CA ILE A 429 6.36 12.78 -7.06
C ILE A 429 5.64 11.46 -6.86
N ALA A 430 4.81 11.37 -5.81
CA ALA A 430 3.95 10.21 -5.60
C ALA A 430 2.51 10.49 -6.03
N PHE A 431 1.85 9.46 -6.52
CA PHE A 431 0.42 9.43 -6.80
C PHE A 431 -0.15 8.23 -6.06
N CYS A 432 -1.08 8.46 -5.14
CA CYS A 432 -1.62 7.38 -4.34
C CYS A 432 -3.15 7.37 -4.42
N LYS A 433 -3.67 6.14 -4.48
CA LYS A 433 -5.10 5.89 -4.39
C LYS A 433 -5.47 5.73 -2.93
N ILE A 434 -6.36 6.57 -2.43
CA ILE A 434 -6.84 6.47 -1.05
C ILE A 434 -8.04 5.54 -0.93
N SER A 435 -8.40 5.21 0.32
CA SER A 435 -9.65 4.53 0.62
C SER A 435 -10.82 5.37 0.11
N GLY A 436 -11.62 4.83 -0.80
CA GLY A 436 -12.66 5.60 -1.51
C GLY A 436 -12.41 5.68 -3.01
N GLY A 437 -11.26 5.25 -3.47
CA GLY A 437 -10.94 5.11 -4.89
C GLY A 437 -10.44 6.39 -5.56
N GLN A 438 -10.36 7.50 -4.84
CA GLN A 438 -9.83 8.77 -5.34
C GLN A 438 -8.32 8.77 -5.39
N TRP A 439 -7.77 9.44 -6.41
CA TRP A 439 -6.34 9.62 -6.58
C TRP A 439 -5.88 10.99 -6.11
N PHE A 440 -4.73 11.02 -5.46
CA PHE A 440 -4.07 12.25 -5.03
C PHE A 440 -2.62 12.25 -5.46
N LYS A 441 -2.17 13.44 -5.87
CA LYS A 441 -0.78 13.75 -6.18
C LYS A 441 -0.14 14.36 -4.95
N PHE A 442 0.97 13.78 -4.52
CA PHE A 442 1.80 14.24 -3.42
C PHE A 442 3.11 14.76 -3.98
N ASN A 443 3.28 16.07 -3.93
CA ASN A 443 4.47 16.76 -4.39
C ASN A 443 5.08 17.49 -3.19
N ASP A 444 5.93 16.78 -2.46
CA ASP A 444 6.46 17.19 -1.16
C ASP A 444 5.31 17.61 -0.21
N SER A 445 5.29 18.87 0.22
CA SER A 445 4.26 19.42 1.11
C SER A 445 2.91 19.69 0.43
N MET A 446 2.86 19.68 -0.89
CA MET A 446 1.63 19.96 -1.65
C MET A 446 0.88 18.69 -1.97
N VAL A 447 -0.43 18.69 -1.69
CA VAL A 447 -1.35 17.60 -2.03
C VAL A 447 -2.47 18.16 -2.88
N SER A 448 -2.74 17.51 -4.00
CA SER A 448 -3.83 17.86 -4.90
C SER A 448 -4.57 16.63 -5.39
N SER A 449 -5.88 16.72 -5.57
CA SER A 449 -6.65 15.68 -6.24
C SER A 449 -6.24 15.58 -7.70
N ILE A 450 -6.30 14.39 -8.26
CA ILE A 450 -5.98 14.10 -9.65
C ILE A 450 -6.94 13.03 -10.18
N SER A 451 -7.31 13.09 -11.45
CA SER A 451 -8.11 12.06 -12.08
C SER A 451 -7.30 10.79 -12.36
N GLN A 452 -7.96 9.64 -12.39
CA GLN A 452 -7.29 8.39 -12.77
C GLN A 452 -6.72 8.44 -14.19
N GLU A 453 -7.40 9.14 -15.10
CA GLU A 453 -6.93 9.30 -16.49
C GLU A 453 -5.62 10.08 -16.57
N GLU A 454 -5.45 11.10 -15.73
CA GLU A 454 -4.20 11.86 -15.64
C GLU A 454 -3.10 11.04 -14.99
N VAL A 455 -3.43 10.24 -13.96
CA VAL A 455 -2.49 9.32 -13.30
C VAL A 455 -1.91 8.31 -14.28
N LEU A 456 -2.75 7.75 -15.17
CA LEU A 456 -2.31 6.78 -16.19
C LEU A 456 -1.43 7.38 -17.30
N LYS A 457 -1.33 8.71 -17.38
CA LYS A 457 -0.42 9.43 -18.30
C LYS A 457 0.92 9.80 -17.66
N GLU A 458 1.09 9.55 -16.37
CA GLU A 458 2.34 9.89 -15.68
C GLU A 458 3.46 8.90 -16.04
N GLN A 459 4.68 9.45 -16.09
CA GLN A 459 5.88 8.65 -16.37
C GLN A 459 6.30 7.89 -15.10
N ALA A 460 5.76 6.69 -14.92
CA ALA A 460 6.04 5.88 -13.75
C ALA A 460 7.50 5.43 -13.68
N TYR A 461 8.06 5.44 -12.48
CA TYR A 461 9.34 4.82 -12.12
C TYR A 461 9.10 3.58 -11.25
N LEU A 462 8.25 3.70 -10.22
CA LEU A 462 7.77 2.59 -9.43
C LEU A 462 6.25 2.51 -9.51
N LEU A 463 5.74 1.29 -9.59
CA LEU A 463 4.32 0.97 -9.60
C LEU A 463 4.00 0.05 -8.42
N PHE A 464 2.98 0.40 -7.66
CA PHE A 464 2.49 -0.40 -6.53
C PHE A 464 1.12 -0.95 -6.87
N TYR A 465 1.02 -2.27 -6.97
CA TYR A 465 -0.20 -2.99 -7.26
C TYR A 465 -0.62 -3.86 -6.07
N THR A 466 -1.88 -3.84 -5.69
CA THR A 466 -2.44 -4.72 -4.65
C THR A 466 -3.30 -5.80 -5.26
N ILE A 467 -3.20 -7.01 -4.72
CA ILE A 467 -4.03 -8.12 -5.17
C ILE A 467 -5.50 -7.79 -4.89
N ARG A 468 -6.36 -7.97 -5.90
CA ARG A 468 -7.79 -7.68 -5.81
C ARG A 468 -8.63 -8.94 -5.79
N GLN A 469 -8.35 -9.87 -6.68
CA GLN A 469 -9.13 -11.07 -6.87
C GLN A 469 -8.27 -12.20 -7.42
N VAL A 470 -8.47 -13.39 -6.85
CA VAL A 470 -8.05 -14.67 -7.43
C VAL A 470 -9.35 -15.41 -7.72
N ASN A 471 -9.74 -15.49 -8.97
CA ASN A 471 -10.94 -16.21 -9.42
C ASN A 471 -10.54 -17.57 -9.98
#